data_977b642e9938ae4ca92c0c2d27d5a306
#
_entry.id   977b642e9938ae4ca92c0c2d27d5a306
#
_cell.length_a   1.000
_cell.length_b   1.000
_cell.length_c   1.000
_cell.angle_alpha   90.00
_cell.angle_beta   90.00
_cell.angle_gamma   90.00
#
_symmetry.space_group_name_H-M   'P 1'
#
loop_
_entity.id
_entity.type
_entity.pdbx_description
1 polymer ?
#
loop_
_entity_poly.entity_id
_entity_poly.type
_entity_poly.pdbx_seq_one_letter_code
_entity_poly.pdbx_strand_id
1 'polypeptide(L)'
;KFGITAASAGNHAIASAWAAKVEKLSAKVVMQTSANPFRVSLAETFGAEIIMKEGGVATFAEADRLMREENRTFIHPFEGINTTLGAAGVGLELIDDHSDLDAVVVAVGGGGLMSGVAAAVKLKNRNCEVYAVEPIGANSMSQSIKVGKPVTLNKIDTIADSLAPPMALPFSYSVCEKFVNQFVTVTDDQICAGLSLLQEEAKLAVEPAAGAVVAAAIWPLNKKLIGKKIGLVICGANIDAQSYQKYLIRGAHTMRKALN
;
A
#
# COMPACT_ATOMS: atom_id res chain seq x y z
N LYS A 1 24.39 -11.40 -7.17
CA LYS A 1 25.01 -12.72 -7.03
C LYS A 1 24.74 -13.37 -5.68
N PHE A 2 24.51 -12.58 -4.64
CA PHE A 2 24.20 -13.06 -3.28
C PHE A 2 22.68 -13.14 -3.01
N GLY A 3 21.86 -12.68 -3.93
CA GLY A 3 20.41 -12.67 -3.80
C GLY A 3 19.87 -11.43 -3.11
N ILE A 4 18.57 -11.48 -2.81
CA ILE A 4 17.86 -10.40 -2.13
C ILE A 4 17.37 -10.82 -0.75
N THR A 5 17.07 -9.82 0.08
CA THR A 5 16.25 -9.98 1.29
C THR A 5 15.17 -8.91 1.34
N ALA A 6 14.04 -9.22 1.95
CA ALA A 6 12.94 -8.29 2.17
C ALA A 6 12.30 -8.53 3.55
N ALA A 7 11.73 -7.49 4.14
CA ALA A 7 10.99 -7.54 5.38
C ALA A 7 9.53 -7.13 5.13
N SER A 8 8.58 -8.07 5.15
CA SER A 8 7.17 -7.77 4.93
C SER A 8 6.28 -8.96 5.24
N ALA A 9 5.11 -8.74 5.80
CA ALA A 9 4.08 -9.75 6.02
C ALA A 9 3.03 -9.82 4.88
N GLY A 10 3.20 -9.07 3.79
CA GLY A 10 2.18 -8.89 2.76
C GLY A 10 2.67 -8.88 1.32
N ASN A 11 2.09 -7.98 0.53
CA ASN A 11 2.31 -7.87 -0.93
C ASN A 11 3.78 -7.74 -1.32
N HIS A 12 4.57 -6.97 -0.57
CA HIS A 12 5.98 -6.77 -0.85
C HIS A 12 6.80 -8.07 -0.70
N ALA A 13 6.45 -8.93 0.26
CA ALA A 13 7.07 -10.25 0.41
C ALA A 13 6.87 -11.10 -0.85
N ILE A 14 5.63 -11.18 -1.31
CA ILE A 14 5.22 -11.94 -2.50
C ILE A 14 5.89 -11.37 -3.76
N ALA A 15 5.84 -10.06 -3.94
CA ALA A 15 6.43 -9.38 -5.10
C ALA A 15 7.96 -9.54 -5.15
N SER A 16 8.64 -9.44 -4.00
CA SER A 16 10.08 -9.65 -3.90
C SER A 16 10.47 -11.09 -4.24
N ALA A 17 9.70 -12.08 -3.75
CA ALA A 17 9.90 -13.49 -4.08
C ALA A 17 9.71 -13.75 -5.58
N TRP A 18 8.61 -13.22 -6.15
CA TRP A 18 8.34 -13.35 -7.58
C TRP A 18 9.43 -12.70 -8.45
N ALA A 19 9.82 -11.47 -8.14
CA ALA A 19 10.87 -10.77 -8.89
C ALA A 19 12.22 -11.52 -8.83
N ALA A 20 12.60 -12.02 -7.66
CA ALA A 20 13.80 -12.83 -7.51
C ALA A 20 13.74 -14.10 -8.36
N LYS A 21 12.58 -14.79 -8.41
CA LYS A 21 12.39 -15.97 -9.26
C LYS A 21 12.58 -15.63 -10.74
N VAL A 22 11.99 -14.53 -11.23
CA VAL A 22 12.12 -14.08 -12.62
C VAL A 22 13.59 -13.77 -12.96
N GLU A 23 14.29 -13.08 -12.07
CA GLU A 23 15.69 -12.71 -12.22
C GLU A 23 16.67 -13.87 -11.89
N LYS A 24 16.17 -15.05 -11.53
CA LYS A 24 16.97 -16.22 -11.12
C LYS A 24 17.91 -15.91 -9.94
N LEU A 25 17.45 -15.10 -9.00
CA LEU A 25 18.13 -14.75 -7.76
C LEU A 25 17.56 -15.56 -6.60
N SER A 26 18.39 -15.82 -5.57
CA SER A 26 17.86 -16.34 -4.32
C SER A 26 17.16 -15.24 -3.52
N ALA A 27 16.02 -15.55 -2.89
CA ALA A 27 15.31 -14.63 -2.00
C ALA A 27 15.20 -15.23 -0.60
N LYS A 28 15.55 -14.44 0.41
CA LYS A 28 15.22 -14.70 1.81
C LYS A 28 14.26 -13.60 2.28
N VAL A 29 13.03 -13.98 2.58
CA VAL A 29 11.98 -13.03 2.96
C VAL A 29 11.68 -13.22 4.44
N VAL A 30 11.84 -12.13 5.21
CA VAL A 30 11.57 -12.14 6.65
C VAL A 30 10.13 -11.69 6.87
N MET A 31 9.33 -12.54 7.49
CA MET A 31 7.91 -12.30 7.77
C MET A 31 7.63 -12.36 9.27
N GLN A 32 6.58 -11.66 9.71
CA GLN A 32 6.13 -11.78 11.10
C GLN A 32 5.39 -13.09 11.33
N THR A 33 5.52 -13.68 12.52
CA THR A 33 4.79 -14.90 12.91
C THR A 33 3.25 -14.74 12.84
N SER A 34 2.75 -13.50 12.90
CA SER A 34 1.35 -13.16 12.71
C SER A 34 0.92 -13.00 11.23
N ALA A 35 1.84 -13.21 10.28
CA ALA A 35 1.52 -13.07 8.86
C ALA A 35 0.44 -14.08 8.42
N ASN A 36 -0.44 -13.65 7.53
CA ASN A 36 -1.47 -14.53 6.98
C ASN A 36 -0.83 -15.75 6.27
N PRO A 37 -1.17 -16.99 6.64
CA PRO A 37 -0.60 -18.21 6.05
C PRO A 37 -0.74 -18.28 4.53
N PHE A 38 -1.80 -17.73 3.97
CA PHE A 38 -1.99 -17.63 2.52
C PHE A 38 -0.84 -16.84 1.85
N ARG A 39 -0.44 -15.70 2.42
CA ARG A 39 0.64 -14.88 1.88
C ARG A 39 2.02 -15.52 2.07
N VAL A 40 2.22 -16.21 3.18
CA VAL A 40 3.44 -17.00 3.43
C VAL A 40 3.59 -18.07 2.35
N SER A 41 2.57 -18.91 2.17
CA SER A 41 2.55 -19.96 1.17
C SER A 41 2.75 -19.44 -0.26
N LEU A 42 2.16 -18.28 -0.58
CA LEU A 42 2.31 -17.68 -1.91
C LEU A 42 3.77 -17.22 -2.16
N ALA A 43 4.43 -16.64 -1.17
CA ALA A 43 5.85 -16.26 -1.29
C ALA A 43 6.76 -17.51 -1.44
N GLU A 44 6.47 -18.60 -0.71
CA GLU A 44 7.16 -19.90 -0.85
C GLU A 44 6.98 -20.52 -2.24
N THR A 45 5.79 -20.39 -2.83
CA THR A 45 5.50 -20.86 -4.20
C THR A 45 6.37 -20.19 -5.25
N PHE A 46 6.82 -18.97 -4.98
CA PHE A 46 7.80 -18.27 -5.83
C PHE A 46 9.26 -18.63 -5.51
N GLY A 47 9.49 -19.53 -4.57
CA GLY A 47 10.83 -20.06 -4.26
C GLY A 47 11.61 -19.24 -3.23
N ALA A 48 10.96 -18.38 -2.47
CA ALA A 48 11.60 -17.67 -1.38
C ALA A 48 11.79 -18.57 -0.15
N GLU A 49 12.94 -18.46 0.50
CA GLU A 49 13.16 -18.96 1.86
C GLU A 49 12.48 -17.98 2.84
N ILE A 50 11.51 -18.48 3.61
CA ILE A 50 10.77 -17.66 4.58
C ILE A 50 11.41 -17.80 5.96
N ILE A 51 11.73 -16.66 6.58
CA ILE A 51 12.26 -16.56 7.93
C ILE A 51 11.23 -15.86 8.81
N MET A 52 10.68 -16.59 9.79
CA MET A 52 9.66 -16.05 10.68
C MET A 52 10.30 -15.37 11.90
N LYS A 53 9.82 -14.17 12.25
CA LYS A 53 10.25 -13.39 13.44
C LYS A 53 9.06 -12.81 14.18
N GLU A 54 9.20 -12.62 15.48
CA GLU A 54 8.16 -11.98 16.29
C GLU A 54 8.23 -10.45 16.19
N GLY A 55 7.16 -9.84 15.67
CA GLY A 55 7.00 -8.39 15.57
C GLY A 55 7.89 -7.71 14.51
N GLY A 56 7.53 -6.49 14.17
CA GLY A 56 8.16 -5.74 13.09
C GLY A 56 9.63 -5.41 13.33
N VAL A 57 9.99 -5.08 14.57
CA VAL A 57 11.39 -4.73 14.92
C VAL A 57 12.33 -5.90 14.65
N ALA A 58 12.00 -7.10 15.11
CA ALA A 58 12.81 -8.29 14.87
C ALA A 58 12.85 -8.69 13.38
N THR A 59 11.74 -8.47 12.66
CA THR A 59 11.64 -8.72 11.21
C THR A 59 12.63 -7.84 10.43
N PHE A 60 12.66 -6.54 10.70
CA PHE A 60 13.61 -5.63 10.05
C PHE A 60 15.05 -5.87 10.48
N ALA A 61 15.30 -6.15 11.77
CA ALA A 61 16.63 -6.46 12.27
C ALA A 61 17.25 -7.71 11.60
N GLU A 62 16.43 -8.75 11.36
CA GLU A 62 16.87 -9.94 10.64
C GLU A 62 17.19 -9.64 9.15
N ALA A 63 16.35 -8.85 8.48
CA ALA A 63 16.63 -8.44 7.11
C ALA A 63 17.96 -7.64 7.00
N ASP A 64 18.20 -6.76 7.98
CA ASP A 64 19.45 -6.02 8.10
C ASP A 64 20.67 -6.96 8.35
N ARG A 65 20.48 -7.99 9.19
CA ARG A 65 21.52 -9.00 9.41
C ARG A 65 21.86 -9.73 8.11
N LEU A 66 20.84 -10.19 7.38
CA LEU A 66 21.00 -10.88 6.09
C LEU A 66 21.70 -9.99 5.05
N MET A 67 21.39 -8.71 5.04
CA MET A 67 22.07 -7.73 4.18
C MET A 67 23.57 -7.63 4.53
N ARG A 68 23.91 -7.50 5.81
CA ARG A 68 25.29 -7.30 6.25
C ARG A 68 26.16 -8.56 6.21
N GLU A 69 25.61 -9.69 6.71
CA GLU A 69 26.38 -10.93 6.90
C GLU A 69 26.37 -11.82 5.65
N GLU A 70 25.26 -11.85 4.89
CA GLU A 70 25.13 -12.63 3.67
C GLU A 70 25.30 -11.78 2.40
N ASN A 71 25.61 -10.50 2.52
CA ASN A 71 25.80 -9.56 1.42
C ASN A 71 24.63 -9.54 0.42
N ARG A 72 23.38 -9.66 0.94
CA ARG A 72 22.14 -9.61 0.16
C ARG A 72 21.73 -8.18 -0.08
N THR A 73 21.07 -7.92 -1.20
CA THR A 73 20.42 -6.63 -1.44
C THR A 73 19.10 -6.55 -0.68
N PHE A 74 18.99 -5.61 0.27
CA PHE A 74 17.75 -5.39 0.98
C PHE A 74 16.78 -4.57 0.10
N ILE A 75 15.64 -5.15 -0.21
CA ILE A 75 14.54 -4.47 -0.91
C ILE A 75 13.56 -3.97 0.15
N HIS A 76 13.62 -2.66 0.43
CA HIS A 76 12.78 -2.07 1.47
C HIS A 76 11.32 -1.92 0.98
N PRO A 77 10.29 -2.26 1.81
CA PRO A 77 8.89 -2.28 1.38
C PRO A 77 8.30 -0.91 1.04
N PHE A 78 8.84 0.18 1.55
CA PHE A 78 8.26 1.52 1.33
C PHE A 78 9.25 2.68 1.42
N GLU A 79 10.53 2.46 1.68
CA GLU A 79 11.50 3.53 1.91
C GLU A 79 12.62 3.53 0.87
N GLY A 80 13.08 4.72 0.51
CA GLY A 80 14.24 4.96 -0.31
C GLY A 80 13.95 5.14 -1.81
N ILE A 81 14.98 5.64 -2.50
CA ILE A 81 14.88 6.04 -3.92
C ILE A 81 14.49 4.87 -4.84
N ASN A 82 15.04 3.68 -4.62
CA ASN A 82 14.79 2.54 -5.49
C ASN A 82 13.33 2.07 -5.40
N THR A 83 12.73 2.07 -4.20
CA THR A 83 11.32 1.75 -3.99
C THR A 83 10.43 2.78 -4.68
N THR A 84 10.75 4.07 -4.55
CA THR A 84 10.03 5.16 -5.20
C THR A 84 10.12 5.07 -6.73
N LEU A 85 11.32 4.84 -7.28
CA LEU A 85 11.50 4.69 -8.73
C LEU A 85 10.74 3.47 -9.27
N GLY A 86 10.77 2.34 -8.56
CA GLY A 86 10.01 1.14 -8.95
C GLY A 86 8.50 1.39 -8.98
N ALA A 87 7.97 2.18 -8.05
CA ALA A 87 6.55 2.52 -8.00
C ALA A 87 6.14 3.63 -8.98
N ALA A 88 7.10 4.42 -9.49
CA ALA A 88 6.84 5.53 -10.40
C ALA A 88 6.22 5.07 -11.74
N GLY A 89 6.50 3.84 -12.18
CA GLY A 89 5.92 3.26 -13.38
C GLY A 89 4.39 3.36 -13.42
N VAL A 90 3.73 3.08 -12.29
CA VAL A 90 2.26 3.19 -12.17
C VAL A 90 1.77 4.60 -12.52
N GLY A 91 2.42 5.63 -11.97
CA GLY A 91 2.04 7.01 -12.23
C GLY A 91 2.37 7.47 -13.65
N LEU A 92 3.49 7.01 -14.22
CA LEU A 92 3.89 7.33 -15.60
C LEU A 92 2.90 6.73 -16.60
N GLU A 93 2.63 5.43 -16.52
CA GLU A 93 1.70 4.73 -17.41
C GLU A 93 0.30 5.33 -17.31
N LEU A 94 -0.18 5.62 -16.08
CA LEU A 94 -1.50 6.20 -15.86
C LEU A 94 -1.66 7.55 -16.56
N ILE A 95 -0.65 8.44 -16.52
CA ILE A 95 -0.72 9.75 -17.19
C ILE A 95 -0.42 9.63 -18.70
N ASP A 96 0.40 8.70 -19.12
CA ASP A 96 0.65 8.46 -20.55
C ASP A 96 -0.63 7.93 -21.24
N ASP A 97 -1.40 7.06 -20.57
CA ASP A 97 -2.68 6.54 -21.08
C ASP A 97 -3.83 7.57 -20.97
N HIS A 98 -3.82 8.39 -19.91
CA HIS A 98 -4.88 9.34 -19.56
C HIS A 98 -4.30 10.70 -19.18
N SER A 99 -3.79 11.44 -20.16
CA SER A 99 -3.11 12.74 -19.93
C SER A 99 -4.02 13.86 -19.40
N ASP A 100 -5.33 13.69 -19.49
CA ASP A 100 -6.36 14.65 -19.10
C ASP A 100 -6.98 14.36 -17.72
N LEU A 101 -6.33 13.54 -16.89
CA LEU A 101 -6.76 13.32 -15.52
C LEU A 101 -6.66 14.60 -14.68
N ASP A 102 -7.74 14.90 -13.97
CA ASP A 102 -7.81 16.01 -13.01
C ASP A 102 -7.24 15.61 -11.65
N ALA A 103 -7.37 14.32 -11.28
CA ALA A 103 -6.91 13.84 -9.99
C ALA A 103 -6.55 12.35 -10.00
N VAL A 104 -5.64 11.95 -9.11
CA VAL A 104 -5.30 10.55 -8.82
C VAL A 104 -5.45 10.29 -7.32
N VAL A 105 -6.09 9.18 -6.95
CA VAL A 105 -6.25 8.75 -5.55
C VAL A 105 -5.46 7.46 -5.32
N VAL A 106 -4.62 7.45 -4.29
CA VAL A 106 -3.73 6.33 -3.97
C VAL A 106 -3.79 6.01 -2.48
N ALA A 107 -3.84 4.74 -2.13
CA ALA A 107 -3.74 4.28 -0.75
C ALA A 107 -2.32 4.39 -0.23
N VAL A 108 -2.17 4.78 1.04
CA VAL A 108 -0.89 4.99 1.70
C VAL A 108 -0.78 4.12 2.94
N GLY A 109 0.28 3.32 2.97
CA GLY A 109 0.83 2.75 4.19
C GLY A 109 2.12 3.49 4.53
N GLY A 110 3.29 2.90 4.29
CA GLY A 110 4.59 3.56 4.51
C GLY A 110 4.98 4.60 3.46
N GLY A 111 4.18 4.81 2.42
CA GLY A 111 4.40 5.85 1.41
C GLY A 111 5.17 5.43 0.16
N GLY A 112 5.67 4.18 0.06
CA GLY A 112 6.48 3.76 -1.08
C GLY A 112 5.76 3.86 -2.43
N LEU A 113 4.54 3.31 -2.53
CA LEU A 113 3.71 3.42 -3.73
C LEU A 113 3.35 4.89 -4.00
N MET A 114 2.87 5.59 -2.99
CA MET A 114 2.47 7.00 -3.11
C MET A 114 3.62 7.89 -3.58
N SER A 115 4.81 7.70 -3.03
CA SER A 115 6.00 8.49 -3.42
C SER A 115 6.28 8.38 -4.92
N GLY A 116 6.27 7.17 -5.46
CA GLY A 116 6.51 6.93 -6.88
C GLY A 116 5.39 7.51 -7.75
N VAL A 117 4.15 7.18 -7.45
CA VAL A 117 2.98 7.64 -8.22
C VAL A 117 2.89 9.17 -8.19
N ALA A 118 2.97 9.80 -7.00
CA ALA A 118 2.83 11.24 -6.88
C ALA A 118 3.93 12.00 -7.61
N ALA A 119 5.20 11.57 -7.47
CA ALA A 119 6.30 12.19 -8.17
C ALA A 119 6.15 12.07 -9.70
N ALA A 120 5.78 10.90 -10.20
CA ALA A 120 5.58 10.65 -11.62
C ALA A 120 4.42 11.47 -12.21
N VAL A 121 3.26 11.47 -11.53
CA VAL A 121 2.09 12.27 -11.93
C VAL A 121 2.45 13.75 -11.99
N LYS A 122 3.07 14.29 -10.95
CA LYS A 122 3.44 15.73 -10.90
C LYS A 122 4.53 16.10 -11.90
N LEU A 123 5.40 15.19 -12.27
CA LEU A 123 6.41 15.40 -13.29
C LEU A 123 5.78 15.52 -14.69
N LYS A 124 4.79 14.69 -15.00
CA LYS A 124 4.09 14.65 -16.29
C LYS A 124 2.96 15.68 -16.40
N ASN A 125 2.14 15.80 -15.36
CA ASN A 125 1.01 16.74 -15.30
C ASN A 125 0.96 17.43 -13.93
N ARG A 126 1.52 18.63 -13.83
CA ARG A 126 1.55 19.43 -12.58
C ARG A 126 0.18 19.82 -12.07
N ASN A 127 -0.82 19.91 -12.94
CA ASN A 127 -2.19 20.30 -12.61
C ASN A 127 -3.02 19.14 -12.07
N CYS A 128 -2.65 17.89 -12.36
CA CYS A 128 -3.33 16.73 -11.82
C CYS A 128 -3.13 16.68 -10.30
N GLU A 129 -4.21 16.70 -9.54
CA GLU A 129 -4.18 16.63 -8.08
C GLU A 129 -3.89 15.19 -7.61
N VAL A 130 -3.07 15.04 -6.58
CA VAL A 130 -2.76 13.73 -5.99
C VAL A 130 -3.31 13.68 -4.58
N TYR A 131 -4.19 12.72 -4.32
CA TYR A 131 -4.84 12.50 -3.05
C TYR A 131 -4.38 11.19 -2.41
N ALA A 132 -4.00 11.27 -1.14
CA ALA A 132 -3.59 10.14 -0.33
C ALA A 132 -4.71 9.70 0.59
N VAL A 133 -4.93 8.39 0.73
CA VAL A 133 -5.88 7.85 1.69
C VAL A 133 -5.21 6.85 2.63
N GLU A 134 -5.50 6.98 3.93
CA GLU A 134 -5.07 6.07 4.98
C GLU A 134 -6.28 5.60 5.81
N PRO A 135 -6.21 4.42 6.45
CA PRO A 135 -7.17 4.05 7.49
C PRO A 135 -7.05 5.00 8.68
N ILE A 136 -8.16 5.34 9.34
CA ILE A 136 -8.14 6.16 10.56
C ILE A 136 -7.23 5.52 11.64
N GLY A 137 -7.26 4.19 11.75
CA GLY A 137 -6.47 3.45 12.74
C GLY A 137 -5.00 3.19 12.35
N ALA A 138 -4.54 3.67 11.18
CA ALA A 138 -3.16 3.50 10.71
C ALA A 138 -2.71 4.68 9.82
N ASN A 139 -2.82 5.89 10.31
CA ASN A 139 -2.61 7.13 9.57
C ASN A 139 -1.27 7.81 9.87
N SER A 140 -0.18 7.04 9.89
CA SER A 140 1.15 7.53 10.25
C SER A 140 1.65 8.66 9.35
N MET A 141 1.39 8.58 8.04
CA MET A 141 1.82 9.60 7.09
C MET A 141 1.03 10.90 7.26
N SER A 142 -0.30 10.84 7.40
CA SER A 142 -1.13 12.03 7.68
C SER A 142 -0.71 12.75 8.97
N GLN A 143 -0.41 11.99 10.03
CA GLN A 143 0.11 12.57 11.27
C GLN A 143 1.49 13.19 11.09
N SER A 144 2.36 12.54 10.32
CA SER A 144 3.69 13.05 9.99
C SER A 144 3.61 14.37 9.24
N ILE A 145 2.78 14.48 8.24
CA ILE A 145 2.54 15.73 7.48
C ILE A 145 2.01 16.83 8.39
N LYS A 146 1.06 16.51 9.27
CA LYS A 146 0.50 17.50 10.22
C LYS A 146 1.54 18.03 11.22
N VAL A 147 2.47 17.17 11.65
CA VAL A 147 3.52 17.51 12.64
C VAL A 147 4.77 18.12 11.98
N GLY A 148 4.95 17.93 10.67
CA GLY A 148 6.12 18.39 9.92
C GLY A 148 7.36 17.50 10.07
N LYS A 149 7.21 16.25 10.51
CA LYS A 149 8.27 15.24 10.61
C LYS A 149 7.71 13.82 10.70
N PRO A 150 8.50 12.80 10.32
CA PRO A 150 8.09 11.40 10.48
C PRO A 150 7.71 11.07 11.93
N VAL A 151 6.56 10.40 12.10
CA VAL A 151 6.07 9.94 13.41
C VAL A 151 5.88 8.42 13.42
N THR A 152 5.90 7.85 14.62
CA THR A 152 5.54 6.45 14.90
C THR A 152 4.24 6.44 15.70
N LEU A 153 3.28 5.62 15.25
CA LEU A 153 2.01 5.42 15.94
C LEU A 153 2.19 4.49 17.13
N ASN A 154 1.54 4.82 18.24
CA ASN A 154 1.55 3.98 19.45
C ASN A 154 0.70 2.70 19.31
N LYS A 155 -0.32 2.74 18.45
CA LYS A 155 -1.25 1.64 18.21
C LYS A 155 -1.67 1.63 16.73
N ILE A 156 -1.82 0.43 16.20
CA ILE A 156 -2.41 0.18 14.89
C ILE A 156 -3.73 -0.56 15.10
N ASP A 157 -4.79 -0.10 14.42
CA ASP A 157 -6.11 -0.69 14.55
C ASP A 157 -6.88 -0.54 13.22
N THR A 158 -6.62 -1.45 12.28
CA THR A 158 -7.30 -1.49 10.98
C THR A 158 -7.29 -2.88 10.38
N ILE A 159 -8.29 -3.18 9.55
CA ILE A 159 -8.34 -4.39 8.72
C ILE A 159 -7.42 -4.31 7.50
N ALA A 160 -6.99 -3.12 7.12
CA ALA A 160 -6.12 -2.90 5.95
C ALA A 160 -4.64 -3.06 6.34
N ASP A 161 -4.22 -4.28 6.62
CA ASP A 161 -2.89 -4.64 7.11
C ASP A 161 -1.74 -4.20 6.18
N SER A 162 -1.97 -4.19 4.87
CA SER A 162 -1.00 -3.66 3.89
C SER A 162 -0.84 -2.13 3.95
N LEU A 163 -1.76 -1.41 4.62
CA LEU A 163 -1.67 0.02 4.90
C LEU A 163 -1.23 0.33 6.34
N ALA A 164 -0.76 -0.64 7.08
CA ALA A 164 -0.56 -0.56 8.52
C ALA A 164 0.91 -0.59 9.02
N PRO A 165 1.89 0.01 8.33
CA PRO A 165 3.17 0.23 8.97
C PRO A 165 3.00 1.24 10.12
N PRO A 166 3.64 1.00 11.28
CA PRO A 166 3.44 1.86 12.45
C PRO A 166 4.10 3.24 12.31
N MET A 167 4.90 3.45 11.27
CA MET A 167 5.71 4.65 11.13
C MET A 167 5.79 5.14 9.68
N ALA A 168 5.95 6.45 9.50
CA ALA A 168 6.52 7.04 8.30
C ALA A 168 8.04 7.08 8.42
N LEU A 169 8.74 7.00 7.28
CA LEU A 169 10.20 7.12 7.22
C LEU A 169 10.62 8.35 6.40
N PRO A 170 11.85 8.88 6.62
CA PRO A 170 12.22 10.22 6.16
C PRO A 170 12.12 10.45 4.66
N PHE A 171 12.55 9.49 3.83
CA PHE A 171 12.56 9.67 2.38
C PHE A 171 11.13 9.67 1.81
N SER A 172 10.34 8.63 2.10
CA SER A 172 8.94 8.55 1.64
C SER A 172 8.10 9.70 2.19
N TYR A 173 8.32 10.11 3.45
CA TYR A 173 7.68 11.31 4.01
C TYR A 173 8.00 12.56 3.17
N SER A 174 9.28 12.84 2.88
CA SER A 174 9.68 14.04 2.17
C SER A 174 9.13 14.12 0.75
N VAL A 175 9.03 12.97 0.07
CA VAL A 175 8.43 12.90 -1.27
C VAL A 175 6.92 13.10 -1.20
N CYS A 176 6.24 12.46 -0.25
CA CYS A 176 4.81 12.63 -0.03
C CYS A 176 4.46 14.08 0.34
N GLU A 177 5.21 14.69 1.26
CA GLU A 177 5.04 16.11 1.64
C GLU A 177 5.13 17.03 0.43
N LYS A 178 6.06 16.77 -0.47
CA LYS A 178 6.31 17.61 -1.65
C LYS A 178 5.25 17.47 -2.75
N PHE A 179 4.74 16.28 -2.99
CA PHE A 179 3.96 15.97 -4.20
C PHE A 179 2.49 15.61 -3.97
N VAL A 180 2.08 15.33 -2.73
CA VAL A 180 0.69 15.00 -2.41
C VAL A 180 -0.08 16.27 -2.05
N ASN A 181 -1.22 16.50 -2.70
CA ASN A 181 -2.04 17.69 -2.47
C ASN A 181 -2.83 17.62 -1.16
N GLN A 182 -3.32 16.43 -0.80
CA GLN A 182 -4.09 16.25 0.43
C GLN A 182 -4.06 14.81 0.90
N PHE A 183 -4.01 14.63 2.21
CA PHE A 183 -4.21 13.37 2.90
C PHE A 183 -5.62 13.31 3.48
N VAL A 184 -6.31 12.21 3.29
CA VAL A 184 -7.63 11.93 3.88
C VAL A 184 -7.60 10.59 4.59
N THR A 185 -8.54 10.39 5.52
CA THR A 185 -8.68 9.12 6.24
C THR A 185 -10.07 8.55 6.06
N VAL A 186 -10.17 7.22 6.11
CA VAL A 186 -11.41 6.46 6.01
C VAL A 186 -11.48 5.42 7.13
N THR A 187 -12.72 5.07 7.53
CA THR A 187 -12.96 4.01 8.52
C THR A 187 -12.85 2.63 7.85
N ASP A 188 -12.64 1.60 8.66
CA ASP A 188 -12.68 0.21 8.17
C ASP A 188 -14.03 -0.18 7.56
N ASP A 189 -15.14 0.38 8.06
CA ASP A 189 -16.47 0.18 7.47
C ASP A 189 -16.54 0.77 6.06
N GLN A 190 -16.01 1.98 5.86
CA GLN A 190 -15.93 2.61 4.54
C GLN A 190 -15.00 1.83 3.60
N ILE A 191 -13.88 1.32 4.10
CA ILE A 191 -12.96 0.45 3.35
C ILE A 191 -13.70 -0.80 2.86
N CYS A 192 -14.43 -1.48 3.74
CA CYS A 192 -15.24 -2.64 3.36
C CYS A 192 -16.30 -2.29 2.32
N ALA A 193 -16.95 -1.14 2.45
CA ALA A 193 -17.95 -0.68 1.46
C ALA A 193 -17.29 -0.42 0.08
N GLY A 194 -16.12 0.22 0.05
CA GLY A 194 -15.35 0.40 -1.19
C GLY A 194 -14.95 -0.92 -1.84
N LEU A 195 -14.56 -1.91 -1.03
CA LEU A 195 -14.25 -3.27 -1.50
C LEU A 195 -15.48 -3.96 -2.09
N SER A 196 -16.66 -3.84 -1.44
CA SER A 196 -17.91 -4.39 -1.95
C SER A 196 -18.31 -3.75 -3.28
N LEU A 197 -18.15 -2.45 -3.44
CA LEU A 197 -18.43 -1.76 -4.70
C LEU A 197 -17.52 -2.24 -5.83
N LEU A 198 -16.22 -2.44 -5.58
CA LEU A 198 -15.31 -2.99 -6.58
C LEU A 198 -15.73 -4.40 -7.00
N GLN A 199 -16.21 -5.22 -6.07
CA GLN A 199 -16.75 -6.55 -6.37
C GLN A 199 -18.04 -6.48 -7.17
N GLU A 200 -18.99 -5.63 -6.76
CA GLU A 200 -20.34 -5.61 -7.33
C GLU A 200 -20.38 -4.89 -8.68
N GLU A 201 -19.65 -3.79 -8.85
CA GLU A 201 -19.72 -2.95 -10.04
C GLU A 201 -18.59 -3.25 -11.05
N ALA A 202 -17.35 -3.45 -10.55
CA ALA A 202 -16.18 -3.68 -11.41
C ALA A 202 -15.81 -5.16 -11.54
N LYS A 203 -16.41 -6.06 -10.77
CA LYS A 203 -16.11 -7.51 -10.70
C LYS A 203 -14.65 -7.79 -10.32
N LEU A 204 -14.07 -6.92 -9.48
CA LEU A 204 -12.71 -7.04 -8.99
C LEU A 204 -12.69 -7.58 -7.57
N ALA A 205 -12.05 -8.73 -7.37
CA ALA A 205 -11.74 -9.26 -6.06
C ALA A 205 -10.44 -8.65 -5.56
N VAL A 206 -10.51 -7.78 -4.56
CA VAL A 206 -9.39 -6.97 -4.09
C VAL A 206 -9.20 -7.04 -2.58
N GLU A 207 -8.04 -6.62 -2.09
CA GLU A 207 -7.78 -6.47 -0.66
C GLU A 207 -8.27 -5.12 -0.11
N PRO A 208 -8.35 -4.94 1.23
CA PRO A 208 -8.85 -3.70 1.86
C PRO A 208 -8.15 -2.42 1.40
N ALA A 209 -6.86 -2.46 1.10
CA ALA A 209 -6.13 -1.29 0.61
C ALA A 209 -6.72 -0.68 -0.66
N ALA A 210 -7.18 -1.51 -1.59
CA ALA A 210 -7.86 -1.07 -2.79
C ALA A 210 -9.26 -0.49 -2.48
N GLY A 211 -9.98 -1.09 -1.52
CA GLY A 211 -11.26 -0.56 -1.04
C GLY A 211 -11.14 0.84 -0.42
N ALA A 212 -10.02 1.15 0.23
CA ALA A 212 -9.75 2.46 0.81
C ALA A 212 -9.76 3.57 -0.24
N VAL A 213 -9.25 3.32 -1.44
CA VAL A 213 -9.20 4.30 -2.54
C VAL A 213 -10.61 4.67 -3.00
N VAL A 214 -11.47 3.69 -3.19
CA VAL A 214 -12.89 3.91 -3.54
C VAL A 214 -13.62 4.62 -2.40
N ALA A 215 -13.39 4.21 -1.16
CA ALA A 215 -13.95 4.86 0.01
C ALA A 215 -13.57 6.34 0.08
N ALA A 216 -12.31 6.69 -0.20
CA ALA A 216 -11.86 8.08 -0.23
C ALA A 216 -12.60 8.92 -1.26
N ALA A 217 -12.82 8.37 -2.47
CA ALA A 217 -13.53 9.05 -3.53
C ALA A 217 -15.00 9.31 -3.19
N ILE A 218 -15.66 8.36 -2.51
CA ILE A 218 -17.09 8.44 -2.20
C ILE A 218 -17.38 9.34 -0.98
N TRP A 219 -16.53 9.33 0.05
CA TRP A 219 -16.79 10.06 1.29
C TRP A 219 -15.94 11.34 1.42
N PRO A 220 -14.67 11.31 1.89
CA PRO A 220 -13.97 12.56 2.21
C PRO A 220 -13.64 13.43 0.99
N LEU A 221 -13.47 12.85 -0.20
CA LEU A 221 -13.13 13.57 -1.42
C LEU A 221 -14.33 13.82 -2.34
N ASN A 222 -15.52 13.31 -2.05
CA ASN A 222 -16.68 13.36 -2.93
C ASN A 222 -16.89 14.75 -3.55
N LYS A 223 -17.04 15.76 -2.71
CA LYS A 223 -17.30 17.15 -3.16
C LYS A 223 -16.19 17.72 -4.05
N LYS A 224 -14.95 17.25 -3.87
CA LYS A 224 -13.78 17.71 -4.64
C LYS A 224 -13.66 17.00 -6.00
N LEU A 225 -14.21 15.80 -6.10
CA LEU A 225 -14.08 14.93 -7.27
C LEU A 225 -15.28 14.99 -8.22
N ILE A 226 -16.41 15.62 -7.82
CA ILE A 226 -17.58 15.78 -8.69
C ILE A 226 -17.18 16.50 -9.97
N GLY A 227 -17.52 15.88 -11.13
CA GLY A 227 -17.27 16.43 -12.46
C GLY A 227 -15.83 16.30 -12.95
N LYS A 228 -14.95 15.68 -12.17
CA LYS A 228 -13.55 15.46 -12.52
C LYS A 228 -13.30 14.07 -13.14
N LYS A 229 -12.32 13.99 -14.02
CA LYS A 229 -11.73 12.73 -14.47
C LYS A 229 -10.71 12.27 -13.42
N ILE A 230 -10.96 11.12 -12.81
CA ILE A 230 -10.14 10.62 -11.71
C ILE A 230 -9.53 9.27 -12.01
N GLY A 231 -8.25 9.10 -11.67
CA GLY A 231 -7.57 7.82 -11.61
C GLY A 231 -7.63 7.24 -10.19
N LEU A 232 -8.10 6.00 -10.05
CA LEU A 232 -8.09 5.28 -8.78
C LEU A 232 -7.08 4.14 -8.86
N VAL A 233 -6.03 4.16 -8.04
CA VAL A 233 -5.02 3.10 -8.04
C VAL A 233 -5.50 1.91 -7.23
N ILE A 234 -6.00 0.88 -7.90
CA ILE A 234 -6.46 -0.38 -7.30
C ILE A 234 -5.24 -1.29 -7.10
N CYS A 235 -4.64 -1.23 -5.92
CA CYS A 235 -3.25 -1.60 -5.68
C CYS A 235 -2.98 -3.08 -5.34
N GLY A 236 -3.98 -3.91 -5.00
CA GLY A 236 -3.69 -5.30 -4.66
C GLY A 236 -4.90 -6.18 -4.41
N ALA A 237 -4.66 -7.51 -4.45
CA ALA A 237 -5.68 -8.54 -4.31
C ALA A 237 -5.19 -9.78 -3.51
N ASN A 238 -4.10 -9.67 -2.76
CA ASN A 238 -3.55 -10.78 -1.99
C ASN A 238 -4.31 -10.98 -0.67
N ILE A 239 -5.53 -11.44 -0.76
CA ILE A 239 -6.43 -11.72 0.35
C ILE A 239 -6.97 -13.15 0.27
N ASP A 240 -7.12 -13.82 1.40
CA ASP A 240 -7.76 -15.13 1.45
C ASP A 240 -9.29 -15.02 1.34
N ALA A 241 -9.93 -16.09 0.84
CA ALA A 241 -11.37 -16.11 0.57
C ALA A 241 -12.22 -15.88 1.82
N GLN A 242 -11.80 -16.34 2.99
CA GLN A 242 -12.54 -16.19 4.24
C GLN A 242 -12.58 -14.72 4.70
N SER A 243 -11.40 -14.08 4.73
CA SER A 243 -11.29 -12.65 5.04
C SER A 243 -12.05 -11.81 4.03
N TYR A 244 -11.93 -12.12 2.73
CA TYR A 244 -12.63 -11.43 1.66
C TYR A 244 -14.15 -11.48 1.85
N GLN A 245 -14.72 -12.66 2.07
CA GLN A 245 -16.15 -12.84 2.33
C GLN A 245 -16.63 -12.04 3.54
N LYS A 246 -15.86 -12.07 4.64
CA LYS A 246 -16.17 -11.31 5.86
C LYS A 246 -16.26 -9.79 5.57
N TYR A 247 -15.33 -9.27 4.78
CA TYR A 247 -15.28 -7.84 4.46
C TYR A 247 -16.37 -7.44 3.46
N LEU A 248 -16.73 -8.29 2.51
CA LEU A 248 -17.89 -8.07 1.63
C LEU A 248 -19.19 -7.93 2.42
N ILE A 249 -19.45 -8.83 3.37
CA ILE A 249 -20.66 -8.79 4.22
C ILE A 249 -20.70 -7.48 5.03
N ARG A 250 -19.57 -7.10 5.63
CA ARG A 250 -19.42 -5.85 6.39
C ARG A 250 -19.67 -4.63 5.51
N GLY A 251 -19.13 -4.62 4.30
CA GLY A 251 -19.27 -3.55 3.33
C GLY A 251 -20.71 -3.37 2.85
N ALA A 252 -21.39 -4.45 2.49
CA ALA A 252 -22.80 -4.43 2.10
C ALA A 252 -23.71 -3.85 3.21
N HIS A 253 -23.40 -4.15 4.48
CA HIS A 253 -24.13 -3.56 5.61
C HIS A 253 -23.89 -2.06 5.74
N THR A 254 -22.66 -1.60 5.54
CA THR A 254 -22.28 -0.17 5.58
C THR A 254 -22.97 0.61 4.47
N MET A 255 -23.03 0.08 3.24
CA MET A 255 -23.71 0.71 2.12
C MET A 255 -25.21 0.89 2.37
N ARG A 256 -25.88 -0.12 2.92
CA ARG A 256 -27.33 -0.01 3.28
C ARG A 256 -27.59 1.10 4.29
N LYS A 257 -26.70 1.31 5.26
CA LYS A 257 -26.83 2.39 6.25
C LYS A 257 -26.61 3.78 5.65
N ALA A 258 -25.78 3.90 4.62
CA ALA A 258 -25.48 5.17 3.97
C ALA A 258 -26.59 5.62 3.00
N LEU A 259 -27.46 4.70 2.55
CA LEU A 259 -28.57 4.96 1.65
C LEU A 259 -29.92 5.25 2.38
N ASN A 260 -29.98 4.96 3.68
CA ASN A 260 -31.12 5.28 4.57
C ASN A 260 -30.81 6.52 5.42
#